data_190f28c7291f06a046397e9a479865cf
#
_entry.id   190f28c7291f06a046397e9a479865cf
#
_cell.length_a   1.000
_cell.length_b   1.000
_cell.length_c   1.000
_cell.angle_alpha   90.00
_cell.angle_beta   90.00
_cell.angle_gamma   90.00
#
_symmetry.space_group_name_H-M   'P 1'
#
loop_
_entity.id
_entity.type
_entity.pdbx_description
1 polymer ?
#
loop_
_entity_poly.entity_id
_entity_poly.type
_entity_poly.pdbx_seq_one_letter_code
_entity_poly.pdbx_strand_id
1 'polypeptide(L)'
;MWYFIDKKRLTTLLTDLSVVSDTTVRFFDQNGKLLLSVGAAEEFCRAVTGNTALCAQCRACGCTYMHAPGEGRDKPFMYTCHLGISEVIVPAKPEKDVMGWVSISGAVPAQNREKRWDNILRLCREYGLDTQKVRESFFRLKRYDIAEGGMHPFARMIDVCLRYAVEERIICSRYPSVLEEAIETIKSRLHEPLSVTEVAETLGVSQAYLTNLMSKELGICPGQYIIREKMKIAADLLLQNGDMSIAQVGMAIGIADASYFSRLFKKHFGLTPSEYISSKGMQDYFEFRSDYKEYFK
;
A
#
# COMPACT_ATOMS: atom_id res chain seq x y z
N MET A 1 3.11 12.66 9.42
CA MET A 1 3.18 11.69 10.52
C MET A 1 3.71 10.37 9.97
N TRP A 2 4.66 9.77 10.66
CA TRP A 2 5.33 8.56 10.17
C TRP A 2 4.75 7.37 10.90
N TYR A 3 4.47 6.28 10.16
CA TYR A 3 3.99 5.04 10.72
C TYR A 3 5.00 3.94 10.43
N PHE A 4 5.27 3.14 11.42
CA PHE A 4 6.03 1.91 11.28
C PHE A 4 5.05 0.72 11.23
N ILE A 5 5.32 -0.22 10.33
CA ILE A 5 4.58 -1.46 10.19
C ILE A 5 5.57 -2.62 10.11
N ASP A 6 5.57 -3.49 11.11
CA ASP A 6 6.24 -4.79 11.01
C ASP A 6 5.44 -5.67 10.03
N LYS A 7 5.85 -5.63 8.76
CA LYS A 7 5.14 -6.34 7.70
C LYS A 7 5.02 -7.83 7.95
N LYS A 8 6.06 -8.47 8.51
CA LYS A 8 6.08 -9.91 8.74
C LYS A 8 5.05 -10.29 9.80
N ARG A 9 5.06 -9.64 10.95
CA ARG A 9 4.09 -9.90 12.03
C ARG A 9 2.68 -9.51 11.61
N LEU A 10 2.50 -8.38 10.90
CA LEU A 10 1.20 -7.98 10.40
C LEU A 10 0.66 -8.98 9.37
N THR A 11 1.48 -9.46 8.45
CA THR A 11 1.06 -10.49 7.47
C THR A 11 0.60 -11.75 8.18
N THR A 12 1.33 -12.22 9.20
CA THR A 12 0.92 -13.38 10.00
C THR A 12 -0.44 -13.14 10.65
N LEU A 13 -0.61 -12.03 11.36
CA LEU A 13 -1.86 -11.67 12.03
C LEU A 13 -3.06 -11.59 11.05
N LEU A 14 -2.88 -10.95 9.90
CA LEU A 14 -3.93 -10.84 8.90
C LEU A 14 -4.21 -12.19 8.20
N THR A 15 -3.21 -13.06 8.06
CA THR A 15 -3.38 -14.42 7.53
C THR A 15 -4.21 -15.26 8.50
N ASP A 16 -3.90 -15.24 9.79
CA ASP A 16 -4.67 -15.96 10.82
C ASP A 16 -6.12 -15.47 10.84
N LEU A 17 -6.32 -14.14 10.78
CA LEU A 17 -7.64 -13.54 10.68
C LEU A 17 -8.40 -14.01 9.44
N SER A 18 -7.74 -14.08 8.29
CA SER A 18 -8.29 -14.56 7.03
C SER A 18 -8.71 -16.04 7.10
N VAL A 19 -7.89 -16.89 7.71
CA VAL A 19 -8.18 -18.31 7.90
C VAL A 19 -9.41 -18.50 8.79
N VAL A 20 -9.44 -17.82 9.95
CA VAL A 20 -10.56 -17.92 10.90
C VAL A 20 -11.86 -17.38 10.31
N SER A 21 -11.80 -16.28 9.58
CA SER A 21 -12.99 -15.66 8.98
C SER A 21 -13.41 -16.31 7.67
N ASP A 22 -12.55 -17.12 7.05
CA ASP A 22 -12.74 -17.67 5.69
C ASP A 22 -13.07 -16.56 4.67
N THR A 23 -12.28 -15.47 4.72
CA THR A 23 -12.47 -14.27 3.89
C THR A 23 -11.14 -13.74 3.41
N THR A 24 -11.15 -12.80 2.49
CA THR A 24 -9.96 -12.04 2.10
C THR A 24 -9.80 -10.83 3.03
N VAL A 25 -8.61 -10.69 3.61
CA VAL A 25 -8.24 -9.55 4.44
C VAL A 25 -7.19 -8.73 3.72
N ARG A 26 -7.40 -7.41 3.65
CA ARG A 26 -6.50 -6.47 2.98
C ARG A 26 -6.15 -5.34 3.91
N PHE A 27 -4.93 -4.84 3.77
CA PHE A 27 -4.47 -3.64 4.47
C PHE A 27 -4.09 -2.57 3.45
N PHE A 28 -4.64 -1.38 3.61
CA PHE A 28 -4.40 -0.20 2.76
C PHE A 28 -3.75 0.91 3.58
N ASP A 29 -2.88 1.69 2.96
CA ASP A 29 -2.33 2.90 3.57
C ASP A 29 -3.35 4.05 3.62
N GLN A 30 -2.94 5.17 4.20
CA GLN A 30 -3.76 6.38 4.32
C GLN A 30 -4.23 6.97 2.98
N ASN A 31 -3.56 6.60 1.87
CA ASN A 31 -3.91 7.04 0.52
C ASN A 31 -4.77 6.00 -0.23
N GLY A 32 -5.19 4.92 0.45
CA GLY A 32 -5.96 3.83 -0.16
C GLY A 32 -5.12 2.89 -1.02
N LYS A 33 -3.80 2.96 -0.96
CA LYS A 33 -2.91 2.03 -1.67
C LYS A 33 -2.88 0.70 -0.93
N LEU A 34 -3.10 -0.40 -1.66
CA LEU A 34 -3.00 -1.74 -1.12
C LEU A 34 -1.56 -2.07 -0.71
N LEU A 35 -1.34 -2.40 0.55
CA LEU A 35 -0.05 -2.80 1.10
C LEU A 35 0.06 -4.32 1.32
N LEU A 36 -1.02 -4.96 1.76
CA LEU A 36 -1.08 -6.41 2.02
C LEU A 36 -2.44 -6.96 1.60
N SER A 37 -2.45 -8.18 1.06
CA SER A 37 -3.67 -8.95 0.76
C SER A 37 -3.42 -10.42 1.09
N VAL A 38 -4.28 -11.01 1.90
CA VAL A 38 -4.21 -12.40 2.34
C VAL A 38 -5.59 -13.05 2.26
N GLY A 39 -5.63 -14.36 1.99
CA GLY A 39 -6.88 -15.13 1.94
C GLY A 39 -7.25 -15.66 0.56
N ALA A 40 -8.15 -16.64 0.54
CA ALA A 40 -8.49 -17.42 -0.65
C ALA A 40 -9.69 -16.85 -1.45
N ALA A 41 -10.47 -15.92 -0.88
CA ALA A 41 -11.68 -15.39 -1.56
C ALA A 41 -11.36 -14.50 -2.79
N GLU A 42 -10.08 -14.40 -3.16
CA GLU A 42 -9.64 -13.69 -4.37
C GLU A 42 -10.05 -14.38 -5.69
N GLU A 43 -10.43 -15.66 -5.68
CA GLU A 43 -10.77 -16.35 -6.94
C GLU A 43 -11.89 -15.64 -7.70
N PHE A 44 -12.94 -15.22 -7.01
CA PHE A 44 -14.04 -14.48 -7.63
C PHE A 44 -13.56 -13.11 -8.15
N CYS A 45 -12.88 -12.35 -7.33
CA CYS A 45 -12.37 -11.05 -7.74
C CYS A 45 -11.41 -11.19 -8.93
N ARG A 46 -10.48 -12.17 -8.91
CA ARG A 46 -9.56 -12.42 -10.04
C ARG A 46 -10.29 -12.83 -11.31
N ALA A 47 -11.33 -13.67 -11.21
CA ALA A 47 -12.13 -14.09 -12.37
C ALA A 47 -12.81 -12.88 -13.06
N VAL A 48 -13.14 -11.84 -12.30
CA VAL A 48 -13.78 -10.61 -12.82
C VAL A 48 -12.75 -9.56 -13.21
N THR A 49 -11.73 -9.31 -12.38
CA THR A 49 -10.75 -8.25 -12.60
C THR A 49 -9.68 -8.58 -13.65
N GLY A 50 -9.70 -9.77 -14.22
CA GLY A 50 -8.97 -10.08 -15.45
C GLY A 50 -9.37 -9.18 -16.63
N ASN A 51 -10.55 -8.57 -16.59
CA ASN A 51 -10.96 -7.51 -17.50
C ASN A 51 -10.52 -6.15 -16.96
N THR A 52 -9.79 -5.37 -17.75
CA THR A 52 -9.20 -4.09 -17.33
C THR A 52 -10.24 -3.02 -16.96
N ALA A 53 -11.36 -2.97 -17.66
CA ALA A 53 -12.44 -2.01 -17.39
C ALA A 53 -13.12 -2.33 -16.04
N LEU A 54 -13.40 -3.59 -15.75
CA LEU A 54 -13.95 -4.01 -14.47
C LEU A 54 -12.96 -3.85 -13.33
N CYS A 55 -11.66 -4.08 -13.57
CA CYS A 55 -10.61 -3.80 -12.61
C CYS A 55 -10.55 -2.32 -12.22
N ALA A 56 -10.70 -1.41 -13.20
CA ALA A 56 -10.78 0.03 -12.93
C ALA A 56 -12.00 0.39 -12.08
N GLN A 57 -13.17 -0.20 -12.36
CA GLN A 57 -14.38 -0.01 -11.55
C GLN A 57 -14.21 -0.53 -10.12
N CYS A 58 -13.56 -1.69 -9.93
CA CYS A 58 -13.25 -2.22 -8.60
C CYS A 58 -12.39 -1.26 -7.79
N ARG A 59 -11.32 -0.72 -8.40
CA ARG A 59 -10.44 0.26 -7.76
C ARG A 59 -11.18 1.54 -7.41
N ALA A 60 -11.93 2.11 -8.36
CA ALA A 60 -12.71 3.31 -8.14
C ALA A 60 -13.73 3.13 -7.00
N CYS A 61 -14.41 1.99 -6.94
CA CYS A 61 -15.37 1.66 -5.89
C CYS A 61 -14.71 1.68 -4.50
N GLY A 62 -13.62 0.94 -4.30
CA GLY A 62 -12.89 0.90 -3.03
C GLY A 62 -12.34 2.28 -2.62
N CYS A 63 -11.66 2.97 -3.54
CA CYS A 63 -11.12 4.29 -3.30
C CYS A 63 -12.21 5.31 -2.94
N THR A 64 -13.35 5.29 -3.60
CA THR A 64 -14.46 6.21 -3.31
C THR A 64 -14.90 6.09 -1.85
N TYR A 65 -15.02 4.86 -1.33
CA TYR A 65 -15.43 4.65 0.05
C TYR A 65 -14.33 5.00 1.06
N MET A 66 -13.06 4.76 0.75
CA MET A 66 -11.95 5.12 1.63
C MET A 66 -11.66 6.63 1.64
N HIS A 67 -11.91 7.32 0.53
CA HIS A 67 -11.63 8.75 0.36
C HIS A 67 -12.88 9.66 0.36
N ALA A 68 -14.09 9.11 0.53
CA ALA A 68 -15.30 9.91 0.57
C ALA A 68 -15.20 10.99 1.68
N PRO A 69 -15.47 12.28 1.40
CA PRO A 69 -15.51 13.32 2.44
C PRO A 69 -16.69 13.07 3.37
N GLY A 70 -16.46 13.07 4.69
CA GLY A 70 -17.57 12.95 5.67
C GLY A 70 -17.10 12.60 7.08
N GLU A 71 -17.94 12.93 8.05
CA GLU A 71 -17.82 12.50 9.44
C GLU A 71 -17.98 10.97 9.53
N GLY A 72 -17.12 10.29 10.30
CA GLY A 72 -17.23 8.85 10.55
C GLY A 72 -16.17 7.97 9.93
N ARG A 73 -15.17 8.52 9.22
CA ARG A 73 -14.00 7.77 8.73
C ARG A 73 -13.18 7.13 9.84
N ASP A 74 -13.38 7.58 11.02
CA ASP A 74 -12.76 7.09 12.22
C ASP A 74 -13.46 5.88 12.82
N LYS A 75 -14.54 5.40 12.22
CA LYS A 75 -15.34 4.26 12.68
C LYS A 75 -15.39 3.15 11.60
N PRO A 76 -15.56 1.90 12.02
CA PRO A 76 -15.84 0.82 11.09
C PRO A 76 -17.09 1.09 10.26
N PHE A 77 -17.04 0.79 8.98
CA PHE A 77 -18.19 0.87 8.08
C PHE A 77 -18.26 -0.31 7.13
N MET A 78 -19.44 -0.55 6.59
CA MET A 78 -19.68 -1.59 5.60
C MET A 78 -20.23 -0.96 4.33
N TYR A 79 -19.77 -1.45 3.20
CA TYR A 79 -20.37 -1.14 1.90
C TYR A 79 -20.52 -2.39 1.05
N THR A 80 -21.28 -2.25 -0.02
CA THR A 80 -21.40 -3.30 -1.04
C THR A 80 -20.77 -2.80 -2.33
N CYS A 81 -19.78 -3.52 -2.85
CA CYS A 81 -19.10 -3.15 -4.08
C CYS A 81 -20.05 -3.27 -5.29
N HIS A 82 -19.66 -2.75 -6.44
CA HIS A 82 -20.45 -2.78 -7.68
C HIS A 82 -20.82 -4.21 -8.15
N LEU A 83 -20.09 -5.23 -7.68
CA LEU A 83 -20.38 -6.65 -7.94
C LEU A 83 -21.34 -7.26 -6.89
N GLY A 84 -21.83 -6.48 -5.95
CA GLY A 84 -22.73 -6.96 -4.90
C GLY A 84 -22.05 -7.71 -3.77
N ILE A 85 -20.71 -7.68 -3.68
CA ILE A 85 -19.93 -8.26 -2.59
C ILE A 85 -19.86 -7.25 -1.45
N SER A 86 -20.14 -7.71 -0.23
CA SER A 86 -20.03 -6.87 0.96
C SER A 86 -18.61 -6.84 1.48
N GLU A 87 -18.21 -5.66 1.89
CA GLU A 87 -16.88 -5.37 2.43
C GLU A 87 -17.02 -4.55 3.71
N VAL A 88 -16.32 -4.96 4.74
CA VAL A 88 -16.18 -4.21 5.99
C VAL A 88 -14.83 -3.55 6.00
N ILE A 89 -14.79 -2.26 6.30
CA ILE A 89 -13.56 -1.49 6.44
C ILE A 89 -13.46 -0.99 7.86
N VAL A 90 -12.30 -1.20 8.47
CA VAL A 90 -11.98 -0.77 9.82
C VAL A 90 -10.73 0.12 9.77
N PRO A 91 -10.79 1.35 10.28
CA PRO A 91 -9.63 2.22 10.31
C PRO A 91 -8.57 1.72 11.29
N ALA A 92 -7.32 1.67 10.85
CA ALA A 92 -6.17 1.41 11.71
C ALA A 92 -5.70 2.73 12.33
N LYS A 93 -5.84 2.86 13.66
CA LYS A 93 -5.53 4.07 14.42
C LYS A 93 -4.60 3.74 15.59
N PRO A 94 -3.27 3.89 15.41
CA PRO A 94 -2.37 3.72 16.55
C PRO A 94 -2.52 4.79 17.63
N GLU A 95 -3.03 5.97 17.26
CA GLU A 95 -3.38 7.07 18.18
C GLU A 95 -4.71 7.71 17.73
N LYS A 96 -4.70 9.01 17.42
CA LYS A 96 -5.89 9.76 16.98
C LYS A 96 -6.11 9.71 15.47
N ASP A 97 -5.02 9.58 14.70
CA ASP A 97 -5.06 9.68 13.24
C ASP A 97 -5.17 8.30 12.59
N VAL A 98 -5.91 8.25 11.49
CA VAL A 98 -6.03 7.05 10.66
C VAL A 98 -4.77 6.90 9.84
N MET A 99 -4.00 5.83 10.07
CA MET A 99 -2.82 5.49 9.29
C MET A 99 -3.10 4.61 8.07
N GLY A 100 -4.27 4.01 8.03
CA GLY A 100 -4.69 3.11 6.97
C GLY A 100 -5.98 2.39 7.33
N TRP A 101 -6.34 1.42 6.51
CA TRP A 101 -7.57 0.64 6.70
C TRP A 101 -7.32 -0.85 6.52
N VAL A 102 -7.98 -1.63 7.35
CA VAL A 102 -8.11 -3.07 7.12
C VAL A 102 -9.49 -3.34 6.57
N SER A 103 -9.57 -4.07 5.45
CA SER A 103 -10.83 -4.56 4.93
C SER A 103 -10.95 -6.07 5.03
N ILE A 104 -12.18 -6.53 5.28
CA ILE A 104 -12.60 -7.92 5.06
C ILE A 104 -13.61 -7.94 3.92
N SER A 105 -13.33 -8.77 2.92
CA SER A 105 -14.19 -8.95 1.75
C SER A 105 -14.37 -10.44 1.40
N GLY A 106 -15.22 -10.71 0.41
CA GLY A 106 -15.47 -12.08 -0.04
C GLY A 106 -16.66 -12.73 0.65
N ALA A 107 -17.54 -11.93 1.26
CA ALA A 107 -18.81 -12.40 1.82
C ALA A 107 -20.01 -11.78 1.11
N VAL A 108 -21.11 -12.51 1.00
CA VAL A 108 -22.36 -12.04 0.41
C VAL A 108 -23.54 -12.29 1.35
N PRO A 109 -24.54 -11.38 1.39
CA PRO A 109 -25.76 -11.65 2.13
C PRO A 109 -26.41 -12.95 1.63
N ALA A 110 -26.90 -13.76 2.55
CA ALA A 110 -27.64 -14.98 2.21
C ALA A 110 -28.90 -14.65 1.42
N GLN A 111 -29.57 -13.55 1.77
CA GLN A 111 -30.76 -13.06 1.12
C GLN A 111 -30.46 -12.53 -0.29
N ASN A 112 -31.35 -12.85 -1.23
CA ASN A 112 -31.28 -12.37 -2.63
C ASN A 112 -29.98 -12.74 -3.39
N ARG A 113 -29.32 -13.83 -3.02
CA ARG A 113 -28.06 -14.26 -3.67
C ARG A 113 -28.24 -14.54 -5.17
N GLU A 114 -29.34 -15.18 -5.55
CA GLU A 114 -29.66 -15.44 -6.96
C GLU A 114 -29.88 -14.16 -7.74
N LYS A 115 -30.60 -13.19 -7.20
CA LYS A 115 -30.79 -11.88 -7.83
C LYS A 115 -29.45 -11.12 -8.00
N ARG A 116 -28.51 -11.29 -7.07
CA ARG A 116 -27.15 -10.74 -7.21
C ARG A 116 -26.39 -11.45 -8.34
N TRP A 117 -26.56 -12.76 -8.44
CA TRP A 117 -26.00 -13.54 -9.53
C TRP A 117 -26.52 -13.06 -10.90
N ASP A 118 -27.78 -12.76 -11.06
CA ASP A 118 -28.35 -12.24 -12.31
C ASP A 118 -27.67 -10.93 -12.75
N ASN A 119 -27.32 -10.06 -11.81
CA ASN A 119 -26.57 -8.86 -12.11
C ASN A 119 -25.14 -9.17 -12.58
N ILE A 120 -24.45 -10.09 -11.91
CA ILE A 120 -23.11 -10.53 -12.29
C ILE A 120 -23.15 -11.23 -13.66
N LEU A 121 -24.15 -12.03 -13.93
CA LEU A 121 -24.35 -12.71 -15.21
C LEU A 121 -24.47 -11.73 -16.38
N ARG A 122 -25.14 -10.58 -16.16
CA ARG A 122 -25.19 -9.51 -17.16
C ARG A 122 -23.80 -8.94 -17.44
N LEU A 123 -23.01 -8.68 -16.40
CA LEU A 123 -21.63 -8.22 -16.55
C LEU A 123 -20.75 -9.27 -17.24
N CYS A 124 -20.92 -10.56 -16.94
CA CYS A 124 -20.20 -11.62 -17.65
C CYS A 124 -20.44 -11.57 -19.16
N ARG A 125 -21.68 -11.35 -19.57
CA ARG A 125 -22.06 -11.26 -20.99
C ARG A 125 -21.53 -9.98 -21.64
N GLU A 126 -21.65 -8.85 -20.94
CA GLU A 126 -21.20 -7.53 -21.42
C GLU A 126 -19.68 -7.48 -21.63
N TYR A 127 -18.90 -8.07 -20.71
CA TYR A 127 -17.45 -8.00 -20.71
C TYR A 127 -16.77 -9.29 -21.20
N GLY A 128 -17.52 -10.26 -21.70
CA GLY A 128 -16.99 -11.52 -22.27
C GLY A 128 -16.24 -12.38 -21.24
N LEU A 129 -16.69 -12.42 -19.98
CA LEU A 129 -16.06 -13.21 -18.95
C LEU A 129 -16.46 -14.69 -19.04
N ASP A 130 -15.60 -15.57 -18.54
CA ASP A 130 -15.93 -16.99 -18.35
C ASP A 130 -17.02 -17.13 -17.29
N THR A 131 -18.27 -17.21 -17.75
CA THR A 131 -19.46 -17.24 -16.91
C THR A 131 -19.47 -18.43 -15.94
N GLN A 132 -18.95 -19.59 -16.36
CA GLN A 132 -18.92 -20.76 -15.50
C GLN A 132 -17.91 -20.58 -14.37
N LYS A 133 -16.71 -20.13 -14.67
CA LYS A 133 -15.68 -19.86 -13.68
C LYS A 133 -16.11 -18.79 -12.69
N VAL A 134 -16.72 -17.69 -13.18
CA VAL A 134 -17.25 -16.62 -12.32
C VAL A 134 -18.37 -17.15 -11.44
N ARG A 135 -19.29 -17.99 -11.98
CA ARG A 135 -20.38 -18.61 -11.23
C ARG A 135 -19.87 -19.48 -10.09
N GLU A 136 -18.96 -20.39 -10.40
CA GLU A 136 -18.42 -21.31 -9.39
C GLU A 136 -17.73 -20.55 -8.26
N SER A 137 -16.90 -19.56 -8.60
CA SER A 137 -16.21 -18.73 -7.60
C SER A 137 -17.18 -17.86 -6.78
N PHE A 138 -18.24 -17.30 -7.41
CA PHE A 138 -19.27 -16.54 -6.69
C PHE A 138 -20.02 -17.40 -5.67
N PHE A 139 -20.41 -18.62 -6.05
CA PHE A 139 -21.15 -19.49 -5.15
C PHE A 139 -20.28 -20.14 -4.05
N ARG A 140 -18.96 -20.03 -4.13
CA ARG A 140 -18.03 -20.37 -3.04
C ARG A 140 -17.86 -19.24 -2.01
N LEU A 141 -18.25 -17.99 -2.34
CA LEU A 141 -18.16 -16.89 -1.40
C LEU A 141 -18.95 -17.17 -0.12
N LYS A 142 -18.39 -16.73 1.00
CA LYS A 142 -19.03 -16.90 2.31
C LYS A 142 -20.39 -16.21 2.36
N ARG A 143 -21.34 -16.86 2.99
CA ARG A 143 -22.66 -16.29 3.25
C ARG A 143 -22.74 -15.76 4.68
N TYR A 144 -23.43 -14.65 4.86
CA TYR A 144 -23.79 -14.14 6.18
C TYR A 144 -25.27 -13.79 6.23
N ASP A 145 -25.87 -13.90 7.40
CA ASP A 145 -27.24 -13.50 7.64
C ASP A 145 -27.27 -12.10 8.26
N ILE A 146 -28.07 -11.20 7.68
CA ILE A 146 -28.24 -9.84 8.21
C ILE A 146 -28.98 -9.88 9.56
N ALA A 147 -29.90 -10.84 9.75
CA ALA A 147 -30.60 -11.02 11.01
C ALA A 147 -29.69 -11.47 12.17
N GLU A 148 -28.56 -12.14 11.85
CA GLU A 148 -27.54 -12.55 12.83
C GLU A 148 -26.45 -11.49 13.08
N GLY A 149 -26.71 -10.23 12.77
CA GLY A 149 -25.77 -9.12 12.95
C GLY A 149 -24.92 -8.80 11.74
N GLY A 150 -25.12 -9.46 10.61
CA GLY A 150 -24.47 -9.16 9.34
C GLY A 150 -22.94 -9.28 9.42
N MET A 151 -22.24 -8.23 8.96
CA MET A 151 -20.77 -8.17 8.96
C MET A 151 -20.19 -7.49 10.23
N HIS A 152 -21.00 -7.05 11.17
CA HIS A 152 -20.52 -6.41 12.40
C HIS A 152 -19.58 -7.28 13.26
N PRO A 153 -19.77 -8.61 13.38
CA PRO A 153 -18.79 -9.46 14.06
C PRO A 153 -17.39 -9.39 13.44
N PHE A 154 -17.30 -9.33 12.12
CA PHE A 154 -16.01 -9.16 11.42
C PHE A 154 -15.36 -7.81 11.74
N ALA A 155 -16.15 -6.73 11.77
CA ALA A 155 -15.65 -5.41 12.13
C ALA A 155 -15.05 -5.40 13.55
N ARG A 156 -15.74 -6.02 14.52
CA ARG A 156 -15.23 -6.14 15.90
C ARG A 156 -13.96 -6.99 15.98
N MET A 157 -13.90 -8.06 15.21
CA MET A 157 -12.73 -8.94 15.16
C MET A 157 -11.49 -8.21 14.63
N ILE A 158 -11.65 -7.44 13.54
CA ILE A 158 -10.58 -6.58 13.01
C ILE A 158 -10.16 -5.55 14.05
N ASP A 159 -11.10 -4.87 14.69
CA ASP A 159 -10.80 -3.83 15.68
C ASP A 159 -9.98 -4.38 16.85
N VAL A 160 -10.31 -5.59 17.33
CA VAL A 160 -9.51 -6.28 18.36
C VAL A 160 -8.12 -6.62 17.85
N CYS A 161 -7.99 -7.15 16.63
CA CYS A 161 -6.69 -7.47 16.04
C CYS A 161 -5.84 -6.21 15.80
N LEU A 162 -6.45 -5.10 15.40
CA LEU A 162 -5.74 -3.84 15.22
C LEU A 162 -5.28 -3.24 16.55
N ARG A 163 -6.09 -3.31 17.62
CA ARG A 163 -5.65 -2.90 18.96
C ARG A 163 -4.47 -3.74 19.44
N TYR A 164 -4.55 -5.06 19.30
CA TYR A 164 -3.42 -5.94 19.58
C TYR A 164 -2.18 -5.57 18.76
N ALA A 165 -2.33 -5.28 17.45
CA ALA A 165 -1.24 -4.89 16.60
C ALA A 165 -0.57 -3.56 17.04
N VAL A 166 -1.34 -2.64 17.60
CA VAL A 166 -0.82 -1.38 18.18
C VAL A 166 -0.13 -1.63 19.52
N GLU A 167 -0.73 -2.38 20.43
CA GLU A 167 -0.17 -2.73 21.75
C GLU A 167 1.16 -3.46 21.61
N GLU A 168 1.24 -4.39 20.66
CA GLU A 168 2.44 -5.17 20.35
C GLU A 168 3.45 -4.43 19.44
N ARG A 169 3.20 -3.17 19.13
CA ARG A 169 4.02 -2.35 18.25
C ARG A 169 4.25 -2.95 16.84
N ILE A 170 3.32 -3.78 16.38
CA ILE A 170 3.28 -4.25 14.98
C ILE A 170 2.94 -3.09 14.06
N ILE A 171 2.08 -2.20 14.57
CA ILE A 171 1.70 -0.92 13.96
C ILE A 171 1.92 0.15 15.02
N CYS A 172 2.74 1.16 14.74
CA CYS A 172 2.94 2.26 15.68
C CYS A 172 3.11 3.60 14.95
N SER A 173 2.78 4.68 15.65
CA SER A 173 2.89 6.05 15.13
C SER A 173 4.30 6.61 15.21
N ARG A 174 5.23 5.91 15.85
CA ARG A 174 6.61 6.37 16.03
C ARG A 174 7.59 5.23 15.83
N TYR A 175 8.65 5.54 15.10
CA TYR A 175 9.86 4.74 15.10
C TYR A 175 10.56 4.80 16.48
N PRO A 176 11.48 3.85 16.78
CA PRO A 176 12.47 4.07 17.84
C PRO A 176 13.10 5.46 17.64
N SER A 177 13.29 6.23 18.73
CA SER A 177 13.71 7.64 18.64
C SER A 177 14.92 7.88 17.72
N VAL A 178 15.93 7.01 17.80
CA VAL A 178 17.12 7.07 16.93
C VAL A 178 16.78 6.87 15.44
N LEU A 179 15.82 6.01 15.11
CA LEU A 179 15.40 5.79 13.72
C LEU A 179 14.63 6.99 13.18
N GLU A 180 13.77 7.58 13.98
CA GLU A 180 13.02 8.80 13.65
C GLU A 180 13.98 9.96 13.39
N GLU A 181 14.92 10.20 14.30
CA GLU A 181 15.97 11.20 14.15
C GLU A 181 16.86 10.96 12.93
N ALA A 182 17.18 9.67 12.62
CA ALA A 182 17.93 9.30 11.43
C ALA A 182 17.18 9.68 10.13
N ILE A 183 15.90 9.37 10.07
CA ILE A 183 15.05 9.69 8.93
C ILE A 183 14.93 11.21 8.75
N GLU A 184 14.71 11.95 9.84
CA GLU A 184 14.65 13.42 9.81
C GLU A 184 15.98 14.05 9.39
N THR A 185 17.09 13.59 9.98
CA THR A 185 18.44 14.03 9.62
C THR A 185 18.73 13.79 8.14
N ILE A 186 18.43 12.60 7.62
CA ILE A 186 18.62 12.30 6.20
C ILE A 186 17.75 13.24 5.35
N LYS A 187 16.49 13.42 5.68
CA LYS A 187 15.56 14.23 4.86
C LYS A 187 15.90 15.71 4.84
N SER A 188 16.34 16.25 5.94
CA SER A 188 16.76 17.67 6.02
C SER A 188 18.02 17.97 5.19
N ARG A 189 18.82 16.93 4.89
CA ARG A 189 20.12 17.04 4.22
C ARG A 189 20.18 16.40 2.83
N LEU A 190 19.02 16.12 2.19
CA LEU A 190 18.99 15.48 0.87
C LEU A 190 19.55 16.36 -0.26
N HIS A 191 19.70 17.67 -0.03
CA HIS A 191 20.20 18.63 -1.01
C HIS A 191 21.75 18.73 -1.04
N GLU A 192 22.42 18.05 -0.12
CA GLU A 192 23.88 18.06 0.00
C GLU A 192 24.47 16.65 -0.12
N PRO A 193 25.79 16.51 -0.38
CA PRO A 193 26.45 15.23 -0.24
C PRO A 193 26.22 14.70 1.20
N LEU A 194 25.75 13.48 1.34
CA LEU A 194 25.44 12.90 2.64
C LEU A 194 25.89 11.44 2.68
N SER A 195 26.74 11.12 3.65
CA SER A 195 27.22 9.77 3.92
C SER A 195 26.51 9.13 5.12
N VAL A 196 26.51 7.81 5.17
CA VAL A 196 25.96 7.06 6.32
C VAL A 196 26.76 7.35 7.60
N THR A 197 28.06 7.58 7.47
CA THR A 197 28.95 7.92 8.59
C THR A 197 28.55 9.24 9.22
N GLU A 198 28.33 10.28 8.40
CA GLU A 198 27.90 11.60 8.90
C GLU A 198 26.53 11.55 9.60
N VAL A 199 25.58 10.75 9.08
CA VAL A 199 24.30 10.56 9.76
C VAL A 199 24.50 9.88 11.11
N ALA A 200 25.32 8.83 11.18
CA ALA A 200 25.59 8.11 12.42
C ALA A 200 26.29 8.99 13.46
N GLU A 201 27.28 9.81 13.02
CA GLU A 201 27.98 10.78 13.87
C GLU A 201 27.01 11.84 14.43
N THR A 202 26.14 12.39 13.57
CA THR A 202 25.12 13.37 13.99
C THR A 202 24.21 12.82 15.10
N LEU A 203 23.91 11.54 15.04
CA LEU A 203 23.05 10.85 16.02
C LEU A 203 23.80 10.29 17.23
N GLY A 204 25.13 10.42 17.27
CA GLY A 204 25.96 9.86 18.34
C GLY A 204 25.94 8.33 18.40
N VAL A 205 25.70 7.64 17.29
CA VAL A 205 25.67 6.17 17.20
C VAL A 205 26.72 5.63 16.23
N SER A 206 27.05 4.33 16.35
CA SER A 206 27.93 3.71 15.36
C SER A 206 27.22 3.49 14.02
N GLN A 207 27.96 3.56 12.92
CA GLN A 207 27.45 3.26 11.58
C GLN A 207 26.86 1.83 11.50
N ALA A 208 27.47 0.86 12.19
CA ALA A 208 26.98 -0.52 12.25
C ALA A 208 25.62 -0.60 12.95
N TYR A 209 25.45 0.12 14.05
CA TYR A 209 24.16 0.18 14.76
C TYR A 209 23.09 0.80 13.88
N LEU A 210 23.34 1.95 13.25
CA LEU A 210 22.41 2.61 12.34
C LEU A 210 22.03 1.71 11.16
N THR A 211 23.02 1.02 10.57
CA THR A 211 22.78 0.09 9.47
C THR A 211 21.90 -1.08 9.89
N ASN A 212 22.18 -1.70 11.03
CA ASN A 212 21.37 -2.79 11.56
C ASN A 212 19.95 -2.33 11.92
N LEU A 213 19.82 -1.17 12.56
CA LEU A 213 18.54 -0.60 12.94
C LEU A 213 17.68 -0.32 11.70
N MET A 214 18.18 0.41 10.72
CA MET A 214 17.43 0.73 9.50
C MET A 214 17.13 -0.51 8.66
N SER A 215 18.07 -1.45 8.54
CA SER A 215 17.84 -2.70 7.81
C SER A 215 16.79 -3.58 8.48
N LYS A 216 16.78 -3.64 9.81
CA LYS A 216 15.79 -4.40 10.59
C LYS A 216 14.40 -3.77 10.49
N GLU A 217 14.31 -2.46 10.73
CA GLU A 217 13.03 -1.76 10.88
C GLU A 217 12.43 -1.32 9.53
N LEU A 218 13.29 -0.94 8.54
CA LEU A 218 12.85 -0.48 7.21
C LEU A 218 13.07 -1.50 6.09
N GLY A 219 13.81 -2.57 6.36
CA GLY A 219 14.20 -3.55 5.33
C GLY A 219 15.23 -3.01 4.33
N ILE A 220 15.83 -1.84 4.58
CA ILE A 220 16.73 -1.14 3.65
C ILE A 220 17.88 -0.49 4.42
N CYS A 221 19.09 -0.60 3.93
CA CYS A 221 20.24 0.04 4.58
C CYS A 221 20.22 1.57 4.37
N PRO A 222 20.87 2.35 5.29
CA PRO A 222 20.84 3.82 5.26
C PRO A 222 21.29 4.40 3.92
N GLY A 223 22.36 3.88 3.32
CA GLY A 223 22.87 4.36 2.04
C GLY A 223 21.87 4.19 0.88
N GLN A 224 21.16 3.06 0.85
CA GLN A 224 20.09 2.84 -0.12
C GLN A 224 18.89 3.75 0.15
N TYR A 225 18.57 4.00 1.42
CA TYR A 225 17.51 4.92 1.81
C TYR A 225 17.80 6.34 1.33
N ILE A 226 19.02 6.87 1.58
CA ILE A 226 19.48 8.18 1.12
C ILE A 226 19.35 8.30 -0.40
N ILE A 227 19.87 7.32 -1.15
CA ILE A 227 19.80 7.33 -2.62
C ILE A 227 18.34 7.31 -3.09
N ARG A 228 17.51 6.48 -2.50
CA ARG A 228 16.09 6.38 -2.85
C ARG A 228 15.36 7.71 -2.68
N GLU A 229 15.56 8.38 -1.55
CA GLU A 229 14.89 9.66 -1.29
C GLU A 229 15.43 10.78 -2.22
N LYS A 230 16.75 10.80 -2.49
CA LYS A 230 17.35 11.71 -3.49
C LYS A 230 16.77 11.50 -4.90
N MET A 231 16.58 10.25 -5.31
CA MET A 231 16.03 9.93 -6.63
C MET A 231 14.58 10.37 -6.76
N LYS A 232 13.77 10.32 -5.70
CA LYS A 232 12.40 10.87 -5.70
C LYS A 232 12.39 12.37 -5.96
N ILE A 233 13.22 13.12 -5.22
CA ILE A 233 13.36 14.57 -5.42
C ILE A 233 13.82 14.88 -6.84
N ALA A 234 14.80 14.12 -7.35
CA ALA A 234 15.26 14.30 -8.73
C ALA A 234 14.16 14.08 -9.75
N ALA A 235 13.33 13.06 -9.58
CA ALA A 235 12.21 12.80 -10.47
C ALA A 235 11.20 13.95 -10.48
N ASP A 236 10.87 14.50 -9.32
CA ASP A 236 9.97 15.64 -9.20
C ASP A 236 10.58 16.90 -9.85
N LEU A 237 11.87 17.18 -9.65
CA LEU A 237 12.54 18.31 -10.26
C LEU A 237 12.62 18.20 -11.78
N LEU A 238 12.85 17.01 -12.32
CA LEU A 238 12.89 16.76 -13.76
C LEU A 238 11.53 16.99 -14.46
N LEU A 239 10.43 16.78 -13.73
CA LEU A 239 9.06 16.98 -14.27
C LEU A 239 8.53 18.38 -14.07
N GLN A 240 8.86 19.03 -12.95
CA GLN A 240 8.31 20.34 -12.58
C GLN A 240 9.10 21.51 -13.18
N ASN A 241 10.41 21.36 -13.35
CA ASN A 241 11.31 22.44 -13.79
C ASN A 241 11.92 22.09 -15.14
N GLY A 242 11.16 22.30 -16.23
CA GLY A 242 11.64 22.08 -17.61
C GLY A 242 12.92 22.87 -17.99
N ASP A 243 13.32 23.86 -17.19
CA ASP A 243 14.49 24.73 -17.41
C ASP A 243 15.77 24.21 -16.74
N MET A 244 15.70 23.20 -15.84
CA MET A 244 16.88 22.64 -15.20
C MET A 244 17.55 21.58 -16.07
N SER A 245 18.85 21.73 -16.29
CA SER A 245 19.66 20.67 -16.92
C SER A 245 19.80 19.46 -15.98
N ILE A 246 20.05 18.28 -16.56
CA ILE A 246 20.27 17.04 -15.79
C ILE A 246 21.40 17.20 -14.77
N ALA A 247 22.46 17.94 -15.12
CA ALA A 247 23.57 18.24 -14.22
C ALA A 247 23.13 19.11 -13.04
N GLN A 248 22.28 20.12 -13.29
CA GLN A 248 21.73 20.99 -12.24
C GLN A 248 20.82 20.21 -11.28
N VAL A 249 20.00 19.29 -11.79
CA VAL A 249 19.19 18.39 -10.95
C VAL A 249 20.09 17.51 -10.06
N GLY A 250 21.17 16.94 -10.63
CA GLY A 250 22.14 16.19 -9.85
C GLY A 250 22.75 17.02 -8.72
N MET A 251 23.17 18.26 -9.03
CA MET A 251 23.71 19.18 -8.02
C MET A 251 22.69 19.54 -6.95
N ALA A 252 21.43 19.76 -7.31
CA ALA A 252 20.35 20.11 -6.38
C ALA A 252 20.06 19.01 -5.33
N ILE A 253 20.42 17.76 -5.63
CA ILE A 253 20.30 16.63 -4.70
C ILE A 253 21.65 16.19 -4.13
N GLY A 254 22.70 17.02 -4.24
CA GLY A 254 24.03 16.74 -3.71
C GLY A 254 24.78 15.61 -4.43
N ILE A 255 24.55 15.42 -5.73
CA ILE A 255 25.28 14.48 -6.61
C ILE A 255 25.92 15.29 -7.75
N ALA A 256 27.16 15.71 -7.56
CA ALA A 256 27.87 16.59 -8.50
C ALA A 256 28.24 15.89 -9.84
N ASP A 257 28.51 14.59 -9.82
CA ASP A 257 28.83 13.84 -11.03
C ASP A 257 27.55 13.47 -11.79
N ALA A 258 27.30 14.18 -12.90
CA ALA A 258 26.12 13.98 -13.75
C ALA A 258 26.07 12.57 -14.38
N SER A 259 27.22 11.95 -14.66
CA SER A 259 27.29 10.59 -15.19
C SER A 259 26.91 9.56 -14.13
N TYR A 260 27.39 9.76 -12.91
CA TYR A 260 27.01 8.93 -11.77
C TYR A 260 25.53 9.10 -11.44
N PHE A 261 25.03 10.33 -11.40
CA PHE A 261 23.60 10.61 -11.23
C PHE A 261 22.74 9.89 -12.27
N SER A 262 23.08 10.00 -13.56
CA SER A 262 22.31 9.36 -14.65
C SER A 262 22.29 7.83 -14.52
N ARG A 263 23.41 7.21 -14.09
CA ARG A 263 23.46 5.77 -13.84
C ARG A 263 22.60 5.35 -12.65
N LEU A 264 22.66 6.11 -11.55
CA LEU A 264 21.81 5.87 -10.37
C LEU A 264 20.33 6.03 -10.70
N PHE A 265 19.97 7.07 -11.44
CA PHE A 265 18.62 7.34 -11.86
C PHE A 265 18.07 6.21 -12.73
N LYS A 266 18.85 5.77 -13.75
CA LYS A 266 18.49 4.62 -14.59
C LYS A 266 18.37 3.33 -13.79
N LYS A 267 19.27 3.09 -12.84
CA LYS A 267 19.18 1.92 -11.93
C LYS A 267 17.90 1.95 -11.09
N HIS A 268 17.46 3.15 -10.67
CA HIS A 268 16.30 3.31 -9.80
C HIS A 268 14.97 3.29 -10.56
N PHE A 269 14.90 3.99 -11.68
CA PHE A 269 13.66 4.14 -12.48
C PHE A 269 13.62 3.29 -13.75
N GLY A 270 14.72 2.67 -14.16
CA GLY A 270 14.83 1.90 -15.41
C GLY A 270 15.05 2.76 -16.66
N LEU A 271 14.86 4.07 -16.56
CA LEU A 271 15.01 5.06 -17.63
C LEU A 271 16.13 6.04 -17.27
N THR A 272 16.86 6.55 -18.28
CA THR A 272 17.73 7.70 -18.08
C THR A 272 16.92 8.95 -17.75
N PRO A 273 17.51 9.99 -17.11
CA PRO A 273 16.80 11.25 -16.86
C PRO A 273 16.17 11.86 -18.12
N SER A 274 16.89 11.81 -19.26
CA SER A 274 16.37 12.32 -20.55
C SER A 274 15.16 11.53 -21.06
N GLU A 275 15.24 10.20 -21.01
CA GLU A 275 14.11 9.33 -21.37
C GLU A 275 12.92 9.56 -20.44
N TYR A 276 13.16 9.79 -19.15
CA TYR A 276 12.13 10.06 -18.15
C TYR A 276 11.39 11.37 -18.42
N ILE A 277 12.11 12.44 -18.75
CA ILE A 277 11.53 13.74 -19.18
C ILE A 277 10.70 13.55 -20.46
N SER A 278 11.27 12.87 -21.48
CA SER A 278 10.60 12.67 -22.77
C SER A 278 9.31 11.84 -22.66
N SER A 279 9.26 10.91 -21.71
CA SER A 279 8.06 10.10 -21.41
C SER A 279 7.03 10.85 -20.58
N LYS A 280 7.25 12.14 -20.24
CA LYS A 280 6.47 12.94 -19.28
C LYS A 280 6.29 12.25 -17.93
N GLY A 281 7.35 11.53 -17.53
CA GLY A 281 7.33 10.69 -16.34
C GLY A 281 6.11 9.81 -16.41
N MET A 282 6.17 8.69 -17.15
CA MET A 282 4.98 7.84 -17.33
C MET A 282 4.30 7.66 -15.97
N GLN A 283 3.13 8.29 -15.82
CA GLN A 283 2.33 8.27 -14.58
C GLN A 283 2.06 6.83 -14.12
N ASP A 284 2.06 5.90 -15.08
CA ASP A 284 1.94 4.47 -14.86
C ASP A 284 3.21 3.79 -14.32
N TYR A 285 4.39 4.42 -14.44
CA TYR A 285 5.64 3.77 -14.04
C TYR A 285 5.81 3.70 -12.51
N PHE A 286 5.22 4.62 -11.78
CA PHE A 286 5.14 4.58 -10.32
C PHE A 286 4.13 3.54 -9.81
N GLU A 287 3.06 3.28 -10.55
CA GLU A 287 2.12 2.21 -10.23
C GLU A 287 2.69 0.83 -10.59
N PHE A 288 3.48 0.72 -11.65
CA PHE A 288 3.98 -0.55 -12.15
C PHE A 288 5.17 -1.11 -11.36
N ARG A 289 5.96 -0.27 -10.68
CA ARG A 289 7.03 -0.70 -9.76
C ARG A 289 6.61 -0.74 -8.30
N SER A 290 5.35 -0.91 -7.98
CA SER A 290 4.94 -1.46 -6.69
C SER A 290 5.44 -2.91 -6.48
N ASP A 291 6.01 -3.52 -7.51
CA ASP A 291 6.75 -4.79 -7.46
C ASP A 291 8.17 -4.63 -6.90
N TYR A 292 8.28 -3.88 -5.79
CA TYR A 292 9.45 -3.95 -4.92
C TYR A 292 9.63 -5.34 -4.27
N LYS A 293 8.93 -6.36 -4.75
CA LYS A 293 9.09 -7.75 -4.30
C LYS A 293 10.47 -8.34 -4.59
N GLU A 294 11.22 -7.85 -5.57
CA GLU A 294 12.55 -8.39 -5.89
C GLU A 294 13.70 -7.81 -5.08
N TYR A 295 13.50 -6.69 -4.36
CA TYR A 295 14.54 -6.13 -3.50
C TYR A 295 14.42 -6.57 -2.03
N PHE A 296 13.45 -7.44 -1.71
CA PHE A 296 13.23 -8.03 -0.39
C PHE A 296 13.43 -9.56 -0.38
N LYS A 297 14.24 -10.09 -1.30
CA LYS A 297 14.78 -11.44 -1.20
C LYS A 297 16.19 -11.42 -0.67
#